data_b4131735ba91f820b7152bcbafe19627
#
_entry.id   b4131735ba91f820b7152bcbafe19627
#
_cell.length_a   1.000
_cell.length_b   1.000
_cell.length_c   1.000
_cell.angle_alpha   90.00
_cell.angle_beta   90.00
_cell.angle_gamma   90.00
#
_symmetry.space_group_name_H-M   'P 1'
#
loop_
_entity.id
_entity.type
_entity.pdbx_description
1 polymer ?
#
loop_
_entity_poly.entity_id
_entity_poly.type
_entity_poly.pdbx_seq_one_letter_code
_entity_poly.pdbx_strand_id
1 'polypeptide(L)'
;MPIISVLFLVFLSSCTRDTVQDLSSREGMPDQESWGVIIILTDEGTIRAKVRSGHLEKYNEKEFVMLDSNVTVDFFDSKEQHTSVLTSEKAEINQASNDMEAMGNVVAVSDSGITLYSESLTWNSREEKLHTKENIMITTLETDTLYGVGFESDSDLK
;
A
#
# COMPACT_ATOMS: atom_id res chain seq x y z
N MET A 1 33.27 -35.86 58.48
CA MET A 1 33.38 -35.06 57.27
C MET A 1 32.06 -34.99 56.58
N PRO A 2 31.25 -33.97 56.83
CA PRO A 2 30.14 -33.63 55.95
C PRO A 2 29.99 -32.10 55.85
N ILE A 3 30.86 -31.41 55.11
CA ILE A 3 30.80 -29.95 54.96
C ILE A 3 30.64 -29.56 53.48
N ILE A 4 30.70 -30.49 52.54
CA ILE A 4 30.65 -30.21 51.08
C ILE A 4 29.23 -30.24 50.48
N SER A 5 28.20 -30.69 51.27
CA SER A 5 26.82 -30.87 50.74
C SER A 5 25.89 -29.66 50.88
N VAL A 6 26.33 -28.55 51.47
CA VAL A 6 25.47 -27.36 51.71
C VAL A 6 25.67 -26.24 50.69
N LEU A 7 26.68 -26.32 49.81
CA LEU A 7 26.99 -25.21 48.88
C LEU A 7 26.30 -25.31 47.51
N PHE A 8 25.40 -26.28 47.26
CA PHE A 8 24.78 -26.50 45.94
C PHE A 8 23.29 -26.08 45.84
N LEU A 9 22.77 -25.40 46.86
CA LEU A 9 21.30 -25.12 46.94
C LEU A 9 20.90 -23.64 46.82
N VAL A 10 21.73 -22.75 46.24
CA VAL A 10 21.45 -21.31 46.20
C VAL A 10 21.34 -20.73 44.76
N PHE A 11 21.30 -21.54 43.70
CA PHE A 11 21.24 -21.03 42.29
C PHE A 11 19.91 -21.24 41.58
N LEU A 12 18.76 -21.30 42.26
CA LEU A 12 17.42 -21.46 41.65
C LEU A 12 16.45 -20.37 42.05
N SER A 13 16.81 -19.10 41.94
CA SER A 13 15.80 -18.02 42.06
C SER A 13 16.22 -16.79 41.27
N SER A 14 16.21 -16.90 39.94
CA SER A 14 16.14 -15.72 39.08
C SER A 14 15.28 -16.04 37.87
N CYS A 15 14.00 -16.20 38.09
CA CYS A 15 12.98 -16.02 37.06
C CYS A 15 12.37 -14.65 37.33
N THR A 16 12.97 -13.58 36.81
CA THR A 16 12.29 -12.31 36.68
C THR A 16 11.15 -12.52 35.70
N ARG A 17 9.91 -12.52 36.19
CA ARG A 17 8.73 -12.29 35.37
C ARG A 17 8.91 -10.90 34.76
N ASP A 18 9.25 -10.85 33.49
CA ASP A 18 9.00 -9.65 32.70
C ASP A 18 7.50 -9.35 32.83
N THR A 19 7.20 -8.24 33.44
CA THR A 19 5.86 -7.67 33.45
C THR A 19 5.46 -7.53 31.98
N VAL A 20 4.43 -8.26 31.57
CA VAL A 20 3.72 -8.06 30.33
C VAL A 20 3.36 -6.57 30.31
N GLN A 21 4.12 -5.76 29.58
CA GLN A 21 3.75 -4.37 29.34
C GLN A 21 2.37 -4.38 28.70
N ASP A 22 1.50 -3.63 29.34
CA ASP A 22 0.11 -3.43 28.98
C ASP A 22 -0.04 -3.22 27.46
N LEU A 23 -0.59 -4.20 26.77
CA LEU A 23 -0.86 -4.16 25.32
C LEU A 23 -1.93 -3.10 24.96
N SER A 24 -2.58 -2.49 25.97
CA SER A 24 -3.61 -1.48 25.79
C SER A 24 -3.09 -0.14 25.24
N SER A 25 -1.77 0.09 25.17
CA SER A 25 -1.18 1.33 24.66
C SER A 25 -0.87 1.31 23.15
N ARG A 26 -1.15 0.20 22.44
CA ARG A 26 -0.86 0.05 20.99
C ARG A 26 -2.09 0.16 20.11
N GLU A 27 -3.25 0.44 20.66
CA GLU A 27 -4.46 0.63 19.86
C GLU A 27 -4.27 1.79 18.87
N GLY A 28 -4.37 1.49 17.58
CA GLY A 28 -4.19 2.46 16.51
C GLY A 28 -2.74 2.64 15.99
N MET A 29 -1.74 2.00 16.60
CA MET A 29 -0.38 2.00 16.05
C MET A 29 -0.24 0.92 14.96
N PRO A 30 0.62 1.17 13.94
CA PRO A 30 0.90 0.14 12.94
C PRO A 30 1.66 -1.05 13.55
N ASP A 31 1.38 -2.25 13.05
CA ASP A 31 2.12 -3.47 13.42
C ASP A 31 3.53 -3.49 12.81
N GLN A 32 3.70 -2.81 11.67
CA GLN A 32 4.97 -2.69 10.97
C GLN A 32 5.08 -1.33 10.28
N GLU A 33 6.25 -0.73 10.34
CA GLU A 33 6.64 0.46 9.57
C GLU A 33 7.86 0.14 8.70
N SER A 34 7.94 0.74 7.51
CA SER A 34 9.06 0.59 6.59
C SER A 34 9.25 1.85 5.77
N TRP A 35 10.50 2.13 5.36
CA TRP A 35 10.84 3.31 4.56
C TRP A 35 11.50 2.91 3.24
N GLY A 36 11.22 3.69 2.18
CA GLY A 36 11.79 3.46 0.85
C GLY A 36 11.36 2.12 0.27
N VAL A 37 10.04 1.84 0.32
CA VAL A 37 9.48 0.52 -0.04
C VAL A 37 9.16 0.41 -1.52
N ILE A 38 9.24 -0.84 -2.01
CA ILE A 38 8.74 -1.28 -3.30
C ILE A 38 7.84 -2.49 -3.07
N ILE A 39 6.58 -2.40 -3.53
CA ILE A 39 5.61 -3.49 -3.49
C ILE A 39 5.33 -3.91 -4.94
N ILE A 40 5.37 -5.21 -5.21
CA ILE A 40 5.03 -5.77 -6.52
C ILE A 40 3.72 -6.54 -6.33
N LEU A 41 2.66 -6.08 -6.99
CA LEU A 41 1.37 -6.75 -7.01
C LEU A 41 1.30 -7.64 -8.25
N THR A 42 0.96 -8.91 -8.02
CA THR A 42 0.88 -9.91 -9.08
C THR A 42 -0.50 -10.58 -9.07
N ASP A 43 -0.95 -10.95 -10.25
CA ASP A 43 -2.09 -11.82 -10.47
C ASP A 43 -1.65 -13.07 -11.24
N GLU A 44 -1.92 -14.27 -10.68
CA GLU A 44 -1.46 -15.56 -11.23
C GLU A 44 0.04 -15.59 -11.62
N GLY A 45 0.88 -14.84 -10.86
CA GLY A 45 2.32 -14.78 -11.09
C GLY A 45 2.76 -13.72 -12.12
N THR A 46 1.82 -13.03 -12.76
CA THR A 46 2.07 -11.92 -13.71
C THR A 46 2.07 -10.59 -12.96
N ILE A 47 3.06 -9.74 -13.18
CA ILE A 47 3.13 -8.41 -12.56
C ILE A 47 2.01 -7.53 -13.13
N ARG A 48 1.17 -6.97 -12.24
CA ARG A 48 0.06 -6.07 -12.59
C ARG A 48 0.33 -4.64 -12.16
N ALA A 49 0.99 -4.47 -11.01
CA ALA A 49 1.39 -3.14 -10.55
C ALA A 49 2.70 -3.19 -9.74
N LYS A 50 3.47 -2.11 -9.81
CA LYS A 50 4.65 -1.87 -9.00
C LYS A 50 4.48 -0.55 -8.27
N VAL A 51 4.34 -0.63 -6.94
CA VAL A 51 4.12 0.53 -6.07
C VAL A 51 5.43 0.92 -5.40
N ARG A 52 5.75 2.20 -5.42
CA ARG A 52 6.88 2.80 -4.68
C ARG A 52 6.34 3.84 -3.71
N SER A 53 6.86 3.86 -2.50
CA SER A 53 6.51 4.85 -1.49
C SER A 53 7.71 5.17 -0.59
N GLY A 54 7.75 6.38 -0.08
CA GLY A 54 8.77 6.79 0.91
C GLY A 54 8.53 6.15 2.27
N HIS A 55 7.27 5.90 2.65
CA HIS A 55 6.90 5.33 3.94
C HIS A 55 5.70 4.38 3.81
N LEU A 56 5.69 3.34 4.64
CA LEU A 56 4.66 2.31 4.72
C LEU A 56 4.33 2.03 6.18
N GLU A 57 3.04 1.97 6.48
CA GLU A 57 2.47 1.46 7.73
C GLU A 57 1.56 0.28 7.44
N LYS A 58 1.76 -0.83 8.17
CA LYS A 58 0.94 -2.04 8.02
C LYS A 58 0.09 -2.25 9.26
N TYR A 59 -1.20 -2.55 9.03
CA TYR A 59 -2.22 -2.80 10.06
C TYR A 59 -2.84 -4.18 9.84
N ASN A 60 -2.34 -5.20 10.57
CA ASN A 60 -2.75 -6.59 10.37
C ASN A 60 -4.21 -6.83 10.77
N GLU A 61 -4.66 -6.26 11.89
CA GLU A 61 -6.05 -6.42 12.35
C GLU A 61 -7.08 -5.84 11.40
N LYS A 62 -6.70 -4.78 10.67
CA LYS A 62 -7.56 -4.08 9.71
C LYS A 62 -7.33 -4.54 8.27
N GLU A 63 -6.36 -5.44 8.06
CA GLU A 63 -6.00 -6.01 6.77
C GLU A 63 -5.68 -4.97 5.69
N PHE A 64 -5.04 -3.85 6.06
CA PHE A 64 -4.58 -2.86 5.09
C PHE A 64 -3.14 -2.39 5.32
N VAL A 65 -2.58 -1.83 4.27
CA VAL A 65 -1.29 -1.12 4.26
C VAL A 65 -1.55 0.31 3.82
N MET A 66 -1.10 1.27 4.63
CA MET A 66 -1.08 2.69 4.27
C MET A 66 0.29 3.05 3.70
N LEU A 67 0.29 3.79 2.63
CA LEU A 67 1.47 4.33 1.97
C LEU A 67 1.41 5.85 1.95
N ASP A 68 2.53 6.51 2.17
CA ASP A 68 2.67 7.95 2.05
C ASP A 68 4.08 8.37 1.56
N SER A 69 4.34 9.67 1.51
CA SER A 69 5.63 10.22 1.08
C SER A 69 5.98 9.87 -0.37
N ASN A 70 5.20 10.42 -1.31
CA ASN A 70 5.35 10.27 -2.75
C ASN A 70 5.04 8.85 -3.24
N VAL A 71 3.78 8.50 -3.26
CA VAL A 71 3.31 7.23 -3.84
C VAL A 71 3.38 7.30 -5.35
N THR A 72 3.97 6.30 -5.97
CA THR A 72 4.02 6.11 -7.42
C THR A 72 3.68 4.67 -7.74
N VAL A 73 2.76 4.46 -8.70
CA VAL A 73 2.33 3.15 -9.16
C VAL A 73 2.56 3.04 -10.65
N ASP A 74 3.38 2.09 -11.08
CA ASP A 74 3.48 1.68 -12.48
C ASP A 74 2.51 0.53 -12.70
N PHE A 75 1.62 0.64 -13.69
CA PHE A 75 0.70 -0.43 -14.10
C PHE A 75 1.20 -1.18 -15.33
N PHE A 76 0.83 -2.45 -15.40
CA PHE A 76 1.24 -3.35 -16.46
C PHE A 76 0.05 -4.16 -16.97
N ASP A 77 0.04 -4.46 -18.27
CA ASP A 77 -0.96 -5.32 -18.89
C ASP A 77 -0.67 -6.83 -18.62
N SER A 78 -1.51 -7.71 -19.17
CA SER A 78 -1.34 -9.16 -19.06
C SER A 78 -0.06 -9.72 -19.70
N LYS A 79 0.65 -8.93 -20.48
CA LYS A 79 1.95 -9.28 -21.10
C LYS A 79 3.12 -8.59 -20.38
N GLU A 80 2.88 -8.02 -19.20
CA GLU A 80 3.84 -7.24 -18.42
C GLU A 80 4.41 -6.01 -19.19
N GLN A 81 3.62 -5.48 -20.14
CA GLN A 81 3.97 -4.22 -20.79
C GLN A 81 3.44 -3.07 -19.95
N HIS A 82 4.28 -2.07 -19.72
CA HIS A 82 3.88 -0.86 -19.00
C HIS A 82 2.74 -0.15 -19.73
N THR A 83 1.76 0.35 -19.01
CA THR A 83 0.56 0.99 -19.56
C THR A 83 0.35 2.41 -19.07
N SER A 84 0.63 2.65 -17.78
CA SER A 84 0.44 3.97 -17.17
C SER A 84 1.21 4.11 -15.87
N VAL A 85 1.39 5.35 -15.44
CA VAL A 85 1.91 5.74 -14.12
C VAL A 85 0.85 6.53 -13.38
N LEU A 86 0.62 6.18 -12.11
CA LEU A 86 -0.19 6.96 -11.17
C LEU A 86 0.70 7.54 -10.08
N THR A 87 0.46 8.78 -9.71
CA THR A 87 1.08 9.44 -8.55
C THR A 87 0.02 9.97 -7.61
N SER A 88 0.28 9.94 -6.30
CA SER A 88 -0.61 10.47 -5.26
C SER A 88 0.17 10.83 -4.00
N GLU A 89 -0.47 11.54 -3.08
CA GLU A 89 0.12 11.84 -1.77
C GLU A 89 0.13 10.60 -0.88
N LYS A 90 -0.95 9.80 -0.93
CA LYS A 90 -1.17 8.59 -0.13
C LYS A 90 -1.81 7.50 -0.96
N ALA A 91 -1.68 6.27 -0.49
CA ALA A 91 -2.48 5.14 -0.98
C ALA A 91 -2.75 4.15 0.15
N GLU A 92 -3.89 3.48 0.07
CA GLU A 92 -4.26 2.34 0.91
C GLU A 92 -4.36 1.09 0.04
N ILE A 93 -3.76 -0.02 0.49
CA ILE A 93 -3.85 -1.32 -0.18
C ILE A 93 -4.53 -2.30 0.76
N ASN A 94 -5.64 -2.88 0.32
CA ASN A 94 -6.29 -3.99 1.01
C ASN A 94 -5.45 -5.27 0.82
N GLN A 95 -5.03 -5.91 1.92
CA GLN A 95 -4.13 -7.07 1.88
C GLN A 95 -4.82 -8.35 1.39
N ALA A 96 -6.16 -8.42 1.48
CA ALA A 96 -6.92 -9.61 1.07
C ALA A 96 -7.24 -9.60 -0.41
N SER A 97 -7.61 -8.42 -0.99
CA SER A 97 -8.02 -8.29 -2.40
C SER A 97 -6.92 -7.74 -3.31
N ASN A 98 -5.89 -7.09 -2.76
CA ASN A 98 -4.90 -6.26 -3.45
C ASN A 98 -5.51 -5.05 -4.17
N ASP A 99 -6.75 -4.67 -3.82
CA ASP A 99 -7.31 -3.41 -4.30
C ASP A 99 -6.56 -2.24 -3.66
N MET A 100 -6.41 -1.15 -4.42
CA MET A 100 -5.68 0.02 -3.96
C MET A 100 -6.51 1.28 -4.18
N GLU A 101 -6.57 2.14 -3.18
CA GLU A 101 -7.13 3.49 -3.28
C GLU A 101 -6.00 4.51 -3.15
N ALA A 102 -5.77 5.29 -4.20
CA ALA A 102 -4.87 6.43 -4.22
C ALA A 102 -5.64 7.70 -3.83
N MET A 103 -5.04 8.54 -3.00
CA MET A 103 -5.70 9.71 -2.41
C MET A 103 -4.76 10.92 -2.40
N GLY A 104 -5.35 12.09 -2.62
CA GLY A 104 -4.69 13.39 -2.60
C GLY A 104 -3.90 13.66 -3.88
N ASN A 105 -4.35 14.68 -4.65
CA ASN A 105 -3.68 15.12 -5.89
C ASN A 105 -3.33 13.97 -6.83
N VAL A 106 -4.28 13.07 -7.07
CA VAL A 106 -4.06 11.89 -7.91
C VAL A 106 -3.91 12.31 -9.36
N VAL A 107 -2.80 11.89 -9.96
CA VAL A 107 -2.51 12.07 -11.39
C VAL A 107 -2.15 10.72 -11.99
N ALA A 108 -2.91 10.28 -12.99
CA ALA A 108 -2.61 9.08 -13.77
C ALA A 108 -2.31 9.47 -15.21
N VAL A 109 -1.18 8.99 -15.72
CA VAL A 109 -0.69 9.28 -17.09
C VAL A 109 -0.51 7.97 -17.83
N SER A 110 -1.25 7.78 -18.90
CA SER A 110 -1.07 6.61 -19.78
C SER A 110 0.08 6.79 -20.77
N ASP A 111 0.64 5.68 -21.23
CA ASP A 111 1.67 5.68 -22.27
C ASP A 111 1.12 6.24 -23.60
N SER A 112 -0.21 6.26 -23.78
CA SER A 112 -0.87 6.90 -24.93
C SER A 112 -0.97 8.43 -24.82
N GLY A 113 -0.56 9.01 -23.65
CA GLY A 113 -0.53 10.46 -23.41
C GLY A 113 -1.83 11.05 -22.87
N ILE A 114 -2.77 10.22 -22.44
CA ILE A 114 -3.94 10.67 -21.69
C ILE A 114 -3.52 10.91 -20.24
N THR A 115 -3.90 12.05 -19.66
CA THR A 115 -3.67 12.36 -18.26
C THR A 115 -5.01 12.57 -17.55
N LEU A 116 -5.24 11.82 -16.48
CA LEU A 116 -6.39 11.94 -15.58
C LEU A 116 -5.95 12.60 -14.28
N TYR A 117 -6.73 13.58 -13.83
CA TYR A 117 -6.58 14.24 -12.53
C TYR A 117 -7.83 13.98 -11.70
N SER A 118 -7.65 13.60 -10.43
CA SER A 118 -8.73 13.36 -9.47
C SER A 118 -8.25 13.56 -8.04
N GLU A 119 -9.16 13.68 -7.08
CA GLU A 119 -8.82 13.68 -5.66
C GLU A 119 -8.58 12.27 -5.13
N SER A 120 -9.31 11.28 -5.66
CA SER A 120 -9.07 9.87 -5.37
C SER A 120 -9.26 9.00 -6.62
N LEU A 121 -8.58 7.85 -6.65
CA LEU A 121 -8.71 6.86 -7.72
C LEU A 121 -8.49 5.47 -7.14
N THR A 122 -9.45 4.57 -7.36
CA THR A 122 -9.38 3.19 -6.88
C THR A 122 -9.01 2.27 -8.04
N TRP A 123 -8.04 1.41 -7.82
CA TRP A 123 -7.72 0.28 -8.69
C TRP A 123 -8.31 -1.01 -8.10
N ASN A 124 -9.21 -1.64 -8.86
CA ASN A 124 -9.76 -2.95 -8.56
C ASN A 124 -8.85 -4.02 -9.18
N SER A 125 -8.15 -4.77 -8.31
CA SER A 125 -7.16 -5.76 -8.73
C SER A 125 -7.75 -6.91 -9.53
N ARG A 126 -8.99 -7.35 -9.22
CA ARG A 126 -9.65 -8.47 -9.89
C ARG A 126 -10.19 -8.10 -11.27
N GLU A 127 -10.74 -6.89 -11.40
CA GLU A 127 -11.32 -6.39 -12.63
C GLU A 127 -10.30 -5.68 -13.53
N GLU A 128 -9.12 -5.38 -12.96
CA GLU A 128 -8.03 -4.61 -13.59
C GLU A 128 -8.47 -3.24 -14.06
N LYS A 129 -9.38 -2.61 -13.29
CA LYS A 129 -9.98 -1.32 -13.62
C LYS A 129 -9.63 -0.24 -12.61
N LEU A 130 -9.45 0.95 -13.14
CA LEU A 130 -9.39 2.21 -12.41
C LEU A 130 -10.77 2.84 -12.38
N HIS A 131 -11.23 3.26 -11.21
CA HIS A 131 -12.51 3.98 -11.08
C HIS A 131 -12.47 5.04 -9.98
N THR A 132 -13.30 6.06 -10.14
CA THR A 132 -13.56 7.07 -9.11
C THR A 132 -14.98 7.60 -9.23
N LYS A 133 -15.50 8.16 -8.13
CA LYS A 133 -16.78 8.90 -8.10
C LYS A 133 -16.57 10.43 -7.98
N GLU A 134 -15.33 10.85 -7.85
CA GLU A 134 -14.93 12.25 -7.68
C GLU A 134 -15.03 13.06 -8.96
N ASN A 135 -14.84 14.37 -8.82
CA ASN A 135 -14.65 15.23 -9.98
C ASN A 135 -13.34 14.87 -10.68
N ILE A 136 -13.37 14.82 -11.99
CA ILE A 136 -12.22 14.50 -12.82
C ILE A 136 -11.94 15.61 -13.82
N MET A 137 -10.65 15.72 -14.19
CA MET A 137 -10.19 16.41 -15.38
C MET A 137 -9.32 15.44 -16.19
N ILE A 138 -9.60 15.32 -17.49
CA ILE A 138 -8.82 14.52 -18.43
C ILE A 138 -8.23 15.43 -19.47
N THR A 139 -6.94 15.28 -19.77
CA THR A 139 -6.26 15.95 -20.86
C THR A 139 -5.66 14.95 -21.84
N THR A 140 -5.64 15.30 -23.13
CA THR A 140 -5.02 14.50 -24.19
C THR A 140 -3.76 15.16 -24.74
N LEU A 141 -2.97 14.43 -25.53
CA LEU A 141 -1.80 14.99 -26.24
C LEU A 141 -2.16 16.17 -27.14
N GLU A 142 -3.38 16.21 -27.68
CA GLU A 142 -3.87 17.30 -28.54
C GLU A 142 -4.37 18.50 -27.74
N THR A 143 -4.13 18.50 -26.41
CA THR A 143 -4.53 19.55 -25.46
C THR A 143 -6.04 19.70 -25.25
N ASP A 144 -6.86 18.75 -25.69
CA ASP A 144 -8.27 18.70 -25.35
C ASP A 144 -8.42 18.43 -23.84
N THR A 145 -9.39 19.11 -23.24
CA THR A 145 -9.65 18.97 -21.81
C THR A 145 -11.13 18.60 -21.60
N LEU A 146 -11.36 17.52 -20.87
CA LEU A 146 -12.67 17.05 -20.44
C LEU A 146 -12.80 17.22 -18.94
N TYR A 147 -13.92 17.77 -18.46
CA TYR A 147 -14.32 17.77 -17.06
C TYR A 147 -15.52 16.87 -16.85
N GLY A 148 -15.54 16.12 -15.76
CA GLY A 148 -16.66 15.22 -15.46
C GLY A 148 -16.75 14.86 -13.98
N VAL A 149 -17.72 14.01 -13.65
CA VAL A 149 -17.90 13.42 -12.33
C VAL A 149 -17.98 11.91 -12.52
N GLY A 150 -17.11 11.19 -11.82
CA GLY A 150 -16.95 9.75 -11.98
C GLY A 150 -16.15 9.38 -13.23
N PHE A 151 -15.45 8.26 -13.12
CA PHE A 151 -14.62 7.70 -14.19
C PHE A 151 -14.44 6.20 -13.99
N GLU A 152 -14.41 5.45 -15.07
CA GLU A 152 -14.04 4.04 -15.08
C GLU A 152 -13.30 3.72 -16.39
N SER A 153 -12.18 3.03 -16.28
CA SER A 153 -11.35 2.61 -17.42
C SER A 153 -10.44 1.46 -17.03
N ASP A 154 -9.82 0.84 -18.00
CA ASP A 154 -8.68 -0.04 -17.79
C ASP A 154 -7.45 0.77 -17.34
N SER A 155 -6.37 0.09 -16.91
CA SER A 155 -5.15 0.76 -16.41
C SER A 155 -4.40 1.58 -17.48
N ASP A 156 -4.74 1.41 -18.76
CA ASP A 156 -4.20 2.20 -19.90
C ASP A 156 -4.99 3.48 -20.22
N LEU A 157 -6.05 3.77 -19.43
CA LEU A 157 -6.93 4.94 -19.54
C LEU A 157 -7.66 5.06 -20.91
N LYS A 158 -8.05 3.92 -21.50
CA LYS A 158 -8.81 3.87 -22.77
C LYS A 158 -10.28 3.61 -22.57
#